data_1a46ed5991b8293ad923e40cc7ec182e
#
_entry.id   1a46ed5991b8293ad923e40cc7ec182e
#
_cell.length_a   1.000
_cell.length_b   1.000
_cell.length_c   1.000
_cell.angle_alpha   90.00
_cell.angle_beta   90.00
_cell.angle_gamma   90.00
#
_symmetry.space_group_name_H-M   'P 1'
#
loop_
_entity.id
_entity.type
_entity.pdbx_description
1 polymer ?
#
loop_
_entity_poly.entity_id
_entity_poly.type
_entity_poly.pdbx_seq_one_letter_code
_entity_poly.pdbx_strand_id
1 'polypeptide(L)'
;MSILSARAALVKKLAQIILKKDVDKFHLLLYNIKCKIKERKNTMAKYIVLDTETTNSLDDPITYDIGWAVIDENGEVYETASYVVADVFLDRELMESAYFADKIPQYWEDIENGERILARFKTIRFKLIDCCKRHNVQVIMAHNARFDYLSLSTTQRYLTNSKYRYFLPYGVEIWDTLKMARKAFQCEDYDSFCYENGYVTKRGCKRFTAEILYRFLSGDNEFVESHTGLEDVMIEKEIFCECVKRGIESGKLWE
;
A
#
# COMPACT_ATOMS: atom_id res chain seq x y z
N MET A 1 9.75 -24.03 -18.51
CA MET A 1 11.17 -23.99 -18.07
C MET A 1 11.20 -23.33 -16.71
N SER A 2 11.76 -23.95 -15.67
CA SER A 2 11.80 -23.37 -14.34
C SER A 2 12.73 -22.13 -14.29
N ILE A 3 12.42 -21.17 -13.40
CA ILE A 3 13.23 -19.96 -13.17
C ILE A 3 14.71 -20.31 -12.87
N LEU A 4 14.95 -21.41 -12.17
CA LEU A 4 16.29 -21.94 -11.87
C LEU A 4 17.06 -22.36 -13.14
N SER A 5 16.38 -22.99 -14.12
CA SER A 5 17.04 -23.41 -15.37
C SER A 5 17.40 -22.22 -16.25
N ALA A 6 16.56 -21.16 -16.25
CA ALA A 6 16.84 -19.92 -16.99
C ALA A 6 18.01 -19.11 -16.38
N ARG A 7 18.10 -19.05 -15.04
CA ARG A 7 19.22 -18.43 -14.32
C ARG A 7 20.54 -19.16 -14.60
N ALA A 8 20.55 -20.49 -14.54
CA ALA A 8 21.74 -21.30 -14.81
C ALA A 8 22.23 -21.11 -16.26
N ALA A 9 21.32 -21.05 -17.25
CA ALA A 9 21.66 -20.81 -18.65
C ALA A 9 22.25 -19.41 -18.88
N LEU A 10 21.71 -18.39 -18.20
CA LEU A 10 22.21 -17.01 -18.28
C LEU A 10 23.63 -16.89 -17.70
N VAL A 11 23.89 -17.48 -16.52
CA VAL A 11 25.19 -17.49 -15.87
C VAL A 11 26.23 -18.18 -16.77
N LYS A 12 25.88 -19.31 -17.39
CA LYS A 12 26.74 -20.05 -18.29
C LYS A 12 27.10 -19.23 -19.54
N LYS A 13 26.14 -18.49 -20.10
CA LYS A 13 26.33 -17.61 -21.25
C LYS A 13 27.21 -16.41 -20.90
N LEU A 14 27.02 -15.78 -19.75
CA LEU A 14 27.90 -14.71 -19.23
C LEU A 14 29.34 -15.18 -19.03
N ALA A 15 29.54 -16.35 -18.40
CA ALA A 15 30.85 -16.91 -18.19
C ALA A 15 31.60 -17.17 -19.52
N GLN A 16 30.91 -17.67 -20.55
CA GLN A 16 31.50 -17.90 -21.87
C GLN A 16 31.92 -16.59 -22.59
N ILE A 17 31.16 -15.52 -22.43
CA ILE A 17 31.48 -14.20 -23.04
C ILE A 17 32.68 -13.58 -22.33
N ILE A 18 32.73 -13.66 -20.97
CA ILE A 18 33.84 -13.15 -20.16
C ILE A 18 35.14 -13.89 -20.50
N LEU A 19 35.10 -15.23 -20.61
CA LEU A 19 36.26 -16.06 -20.95
C LEU A 19 36.80 -15.75 -22.34
N LYS A 20 35.92 -15.36 -23.30
CA LYS A 20 36.36 -15.01 -24.67
C LYS A 20 36.77 -13.54 -24.84
N LYS A 21 36.72 -12.72 -23.78
CA LYS A 21 37.00 -11.27 -23.77
C LYS A 21 36.24 -10.50 -24.85
N ASP A 22 35.03 -10.95 -25.19
CA ASP A 22 34.19 -10.36 -26.22
C ASP A 22 33.32 -9.26 -25.57
N VAL A 23 33.92 -8.07 -25.46
CA VAL A 23 33.34 -6.91 -24.79
C VAL A 23 32.03 -6.45 -25.48
N ASP A 24 31.99 -6.52 -26.81
CA ASP A 24 30.77 -6.06 -27.57
C ASP A 24 29.61 -6.98 -27.34
N LYS A 25 29.82 -8.31 -27.29
CA LYS A 25 28.74 -9.26 -26.96
C LYS A 25 28.28 -9.13 -25.50
N PHE A 26 29.19 -8.76 -24.60
CA PHE A 26 28.84 -8.50 -23.21
C PHE A 26 27.94 -7.26 -23.07
N HIS A 27 28.31 -6.16 -23.73
CA HIS A 27 27.52 -4.94 -23.76
C HIS A 27 26.14 -5.14 -24.41
N LEU A 28 26.08 -5.85 -25.54
CA LEU A 28 24.83 -6.18 -26.20
C LEU A 28 23.91 -7.04 -25.33
N LEU A 29 24.49 -8.02 -24.62
CA LEU A 29 23.74 -8.87 -23.70
C LEU A 29 23.18 -8.05 -22.52
N LEU A 30 23.98 -7.16 -21.93
CA LEU A 30 23.54 -6.26 -20.86
C LEU A 30 22.43 -5.29 -21.34
N TYR A 31 22.58 -4.74 -22.55
CA TYR A 31 21.58 -3.90 -23.16
C TYR A 31 20.25 -4.66 -23.33
N ASN A 32 20.28 -5.85 -23.92
CA ASN A 32 19.10 -6.70 -24.11
C ASN A 32 18.45 -7.11 -22.78
N ILE A 33 19.24 -7.38 -21.71
CA ILE A 33 18.71 -7.65 -20.37
C ILE A 33 18.01 -6.41 -19.82
N LYS A 34 18.64 -5.22 -19.94
CA LYS A 34 18.03 -3.95 -19.50
C LYS A 34 16.73 -3.66 -20.24
N CYS A 35 16.70 -3.85 -21.57
CA CYS A 35 15.48 -3.68 -22.38
C CYS A 35 14.38 -4.64 -21.93
N LYS A 36 14.68 -5.93 -21.73
CA LYS A 36 13.70 -6.92 -21.26
C LYS A 36 13.18 -6.63 -19.86
N ILE A 37 14.06 -6.14 -18.96
CA ILE A 37 13.64 -5.71 -17.62
C ILE A 37 12.70 -4.50 -17.73
N LYS A 38 13.02 -3.52 -18.57
CA LYS A 38 12.20 -2.34 -18.80
C LYS A 38 10.83 -2.69 -19.43
N GLU A 39 10.82 -3.58 -20.44
CA GLU A 39 9.58 -4.11 -21.03
C GLU A 39 8.73 -4.84 -19.98
N ARG A 40 9.34 -5.68 -19.15
CA ARG A 40 8.64 -6.42 -18.09
C ARG A 40 8.05 -5.49 -17.03
N LYS A 41 8.78 -4.45 -16.61
CA LYS A 41 8.26 -3.41 -15.71
C LYS A 41 7.07 -2.64 -16.30
N ASN A 42 7.05 -2.44 -17.62
CA ASN A 42 5.94 -1.78 -18.31
C ASN A 42 4.69 -2.65 -18.54
N THR A 43 4.84 -3.99 -18.46
CA THR A 43 3.73 -4.94 -18.66
C THR A 43 3.13 -5.49 -17.37
N MET A 44 3.77 -5.25 -16.22
CA MET A 44 3.25 -5.69 -14.92
C MET A 44 2.06 -4.85 -14.50
N ALA A 45 1.04 -5.50 -13.94
CA ALA A 45 -0.06 -4.80 -13.30
C ALA A 45 0.45 -3.91 -12.17
N LYS A 46 -0.09 -2.72 -12.07
CA LYS A 46 0.21 -1.78 -11.00
C LYS A 46 -1.02 -1.55 -10.15
N TYR A 47 -0.76 -1.44 -8.88
CA TYR A 47 -1.74 -1.28 -7.82
C TYR A 47 -1.44 -0.01 -7.05
N ILE A 48 -2.45 0.58 -6.43
CA ILE A 48 -2.24 1.57 -5.38
C ILE A 48 -2.60 0.91 -4.06
N VAL A 49 -1.68 0.93 -3.10
CA VAL A 49 -1.98 0.76 -1.68
C VAL A 49 -2.24 2.14 -1.11
N LEU A 50 -3.32 2.29 -0.36
CA LEU A 50 -3.77 3.57 0.21
C LEU A 50 -4.21 3.36 1.64
N ASP A 51 -3.82 4.28 2.51
CA ASP A 51 -4.26 4.33 3.91
C ASP A 51 -4.70 5.74 4.30
N THR A 52 -5.58 5.83 5.30
CA THR A 52 -6.15 7.10 5.77
C THR A 52 -6.22 7.18 7.28
N GLU A 53 -5.80 8.34 7.83
CA GLU A 53 -6.08 8.69 9.22
C GLU A 53 -7.29 9.64 9.32
N THR A 54 -8.05 9.47 10.39
CA THR A 54 -9.33 10.15 10.53
C THR A 54 -9.51 10.83 11.86
N THR A 55 -10.35 11.86 11.84
CA THR A 55 -10.91 12.52 13.01
C THR A 55 -12.43 12.23 13.10
N ASN A 56 -13.10 12.76 14.10
CA ASN A 56 -14.51 12.53 14.40
C ASN A 56 -14.79 11.08 14.89
N SER A 57 -16.01 10.61 14.79
CA SER A 57 -16.40 9.28 15.26
C SER A 57 -16.14 8.20 14.20
N LEU A 58 -16.04 6.94 14.64
CA LEU A 58 -15.92 5.80 13.71
C LEU A 58 -17.16 5.59 12.83
N ASP A 59 -18.31 6.11 13.25
CA ASP A 59 -19.55 6.05 12.47
C ASP A 59 -19.61 7.12 11.38
N ASP A 60 -18.90 8.24 11.57
CA ASP A 60 -18.82 9.35 10.63
C ASP A 60 -17.37 9.89 10.52
N PRO A 61 -16.42 9.07 10.06
CA PRO A 61 -15.00 9.43 10.04
C PRO A 61 -14.69 10.47 8.97
N ILE A 62 -13.91 11.48 9.35
CA ILE A 62 -13.44 12.55 8.47
C ILE A 62 -11.93 12.42 8.30
N THR A 63 -11.48 12.23 7.06
CA THR A 63 -10.08 11.98 6.73
C THR A 63 -9.24 13.25 6.81
N TYR A 64 -8.13 13.21 7.55
CA TYR A 64 -7.15 14.30 7.63
C TYR A 64 -5.77 13.93 7.06
N ASP A 65 -5.42 12.65 6.98
CA ASP A 65 -4.18 12.17 6.35
C ASP A 65 -4.50 11.13 5.27
N ILE A 66 -3.82 11.20 4.14
CA ILE A 66 -3.97 10.27 3.02
C ILE A 66 -2.58 9.93 2.48
N GLY A 67 -2.18 8.69 2.68
CA GLY A 67 -0.97 8.12 2.09
C GLY A 67 -1.30 7.17 0.94
N TRP A 68 -0.43 7.08 -0.08
CA TRP A 68 -0.49 6.00 -1.05
C TRP A 68 0.86 5.69 -1.67
N ALA A 69 0.99 4.46 -2.15
CA ALA A 69 2.11 4.02 -2.97
C ALA A 69 1.61 3.28 -4.22
N VAL A 70 2.22 3.54 -5.36
CA VAL A 70 2.06 2.75 -6.57
C VAL A 70 3.07 1.64 -6.57
N ILE A 71 2.60 0.41 -6.62
CA ILE A 71 3.44 -0.80 -6.51
C ILE A 71 3.11 -1.81 -7.62
N ASP A 72 3.95 -2.84 -7.75
CA ASP A 72 3.62 -4.07 -8.44
C ASP A 72 3.54 -5.27 -7.49
N GLU A 73 3.23 -6.45 -8.01
CA GLU A 73 3.10 -7.69 -7.24
C GLU A 73 4.40 -8.15 -6.57
N ASN A 74 5.56 -7.62 -7.00
CA ASN A 74 6.85 -7.93 -6.38
C ASN A 74 7.23 -6.92 -5.28
N GLY A 75 6.40 -5.90 -5.04
CA GLY A 75 6.65 -4.85 -4.06
C GLY A 75 7.58 -3.73 -4.55
N GLU A 76 7.87 -3.67 -5.87
CA GLU A 76 8.59 -2.53 -6.44
C GLU A 76 7.72 -1.28 -6.33
N VAL A 77 8.24 -0.22 -5.72
CA VAL A 77 7.56 1.06 -5.54
C VAL A 77 7.90 2.00 -6.70
N TYR A 78 6.89 2.50 -7.40
CA TYR A 78 7.03 3.39 -8.56
C TYR A 78 6.80 4.86 -8.21
N GLU A 79 5.91 5.12 -7.26
CA GLU A 79 5.56 6.46 -6.80
C GLU A 79 4.96 6.37 -5.40
N THR A 80 5.24 7.36 -4.56
CA THR A 80 4.64 7.54 -3.24
C THR A 80 4.05 8.93 -3.11
N ALA A 81 3.05 9.08 -2.25
CA ALA A 81 2.49 10.37 -1.90
C ALA A 81 1.99 10.36 -0.45
N SER A 82 2.23 11.46 0.24
CA SER A 82 1.76 11.72 1.60
C SER A 82 1.12 13.10 1.64
N TYR A 83 -0.17 13.14 1.98
CA TYR A 83 -0.96 14.37 1.99
C TYR A 83 -1.70 14.57 3.29
N VAL A 84 -1.63 15.79 3.80
CA VAL A 84 -2.49 16.26 4.89
C VAL A 84 -3.61 17.11 4.30
N VAL A 85 -4.85 16.80 4.66
CA VAL A 85 -6.06 17.44 4.15
C VAL A 85 -6.25 18.79 4.83
N ALA A 86 -5.85 19.89 4.18
CA ALA A 86 -5.93 21.22 4.73
C ALA A 86 -7.33 21.64 5.18
N ASP A 87 -8.37 21.21 4.45
CA ASP A 87 -9.77 21.52 4.77
C ASP A 87 -10.25 20.91 6.10
N VAL A 88 -9.52 19.92 6.63
CA VAL A 88 -9.81 19.23 7.90
C VAL A 88 -8.75 19.54 8.94
N PHE A 89 -7.47 19.39 8.58
CA PHE A 89 -6.35 19.51 9.51
C PHE A 89 -6.21 20.91 10.12
N LEU A 90 -6.63 21.95 9.39
CA LEU A 90 -6.63 23.33 9.88
C LEU A 90 -7.87 23.67 10.74
N ASP A 91 -8.84 22.79 10.80
CA ASP A 91 -10.00 22.93 11.69
C ASP A 91 -9.66 22.31 13.05
N ARG A 92 -9.38 23.20 14.01
CA ARG A 92 -8.94 22.79 15.35
C ARG A 92 -9.99 21.97 16.09
N GLU A 93 -11.27 22.33 15.98
CA GLU A 93 -12.36 21.59 16.64
C GLU A 93 -12.44 20.15 16.12
N LEU A 94 -12.34 19.97 14.81
CA LEU A 94 -12.30 18.62 14.21
C LEU A 94 -11.08 17.83 14.69
N MET A 95 -9.88 18.43 14.67
CA MET A 95 -8.63 17.76 15.01
C MET A 95 -8.52 17.40 16.50
N GLU A 96 -9.19 18.13 17.41
CA GLU A 96 -9.26 17.75 18.83
C GLU A 96 -9.98 16.41 19.05
N SER A 97 -10.81 15.95 18.09
CA SER A 97 -11.48 14.64 18.13
C SER A 97 -10.71 13.51 17.44
N ALA A 98 -9.54 13.79 16.86
CA ALA A 98 -8.72 12.76 16.21
C ALA A 98 -8.21 11.74 17.25
N TYR A 99 -8.27 10.46 16.90
CA TYR A 99 -7.80 9.38 17.78
C TYR A 99 -6.30 9.53 18.10
N PHE A 100 -5.51 9.97 17.12
CA PHE A 100 -4.08 10.26 17.25
C PHE A 100 -3.77 11.76 17.30
N ALA A 101 -4.55 12.54 18.05
CA ALA A 101 -4.35 13.98 18.19
C ALA A 101 -2.97 14.37 18.77
N ASP A 102 -2.34 13.49 19.54
CA ASP A 102 -0.99 13.62 20.06
C ASP A 102 0.08 13.69 18.96
N LYS A 103 -0.21 13.25 17.75
CA LYS A 103 0.69 13.32 16.58
C LYS A 103 0.60 14.62 15.79
N ILE A 104 -0.34 15.51 16.11
CA ILE A 104 -0.48 16.80 15.40
C ILE A 104 0.84 17.59 15.32
N PRO A 105 1.67 17.67 16.38
CA PRO A 105 2.98 18.34 16.30
C PRO A 105 3.91 17.70 15.26
N GLN A 106 3.97 16.36 15.17
CA GLN A 106 4.74 15.64 14.15
C GLN A 106 4.27 16.00 12.74
N TYR A 107 2.96 16.04 12.50
CA TYR A 107 2.42 16.43 11.19
C TYR A 107 2.85 17.82 10.76
N TRP A 108 2.94 18.79 11.69
CA TRP A 108 3.45 20.12 11.39
C TRP A 108 4.92 20.10 11.02
N GLU A 109 5.74 19.34 11.75
CA GLU A 109 7.16 19.16 11.44
C GLU A 109 7.37 18.51 10.07
N ASP A 110 6.63 17.44 9.76
CA ASP A 110 6.70 16.74 8.48
C ASP A 110 6.28 17.64 7.30
N ILE A 111 5.29 18.53 7.51
CA ILE A 111 4.86 19.52 6.51
C ILE A 111 5.95 20.56 6.28
N GLU A 112 6.56 21.08 7.35
CA GLU A 112 7.65 22.06 7.27
C GLU A 112 8.89 21.48 6.58
N ASN A 113 9.19 20.21 6.84
CA ASN A 113 10.31 19.47 6.21
C ASN A 113 10.00 19.03 4.78
N GLY A 114 8.74 19.12 4.32
CA GLY A 114 8.32 18.71 2.99
C GLY A 114 8.12 17.21 2.83
N GLU A 115 8.06 16.46 3.92
CA GLU A 115 7.79 15.02 3.93
C GLU A 115 6.30 14.73 3.69
N ARG A 116 5.43 15.68 4.10
CA ARG A 116 3.99 15.66 3.84
C ARG A 116 3.55 16.95 3.13
N ILE A 117 2.57 16.82 2.27
CA ILE A 117 2.05 17.95 1.49
C ILE A 117 0.70 18.36 2.06
N LEU A 118 0.63 19.56 2.65
CA LEU A 118 -0.64 20.17 3.06
C LEU A 118 -1.40 20.64 1.81
N ALA A 119 -2.54 20.04 1.51
CA ALA A 119 -3.31 20.34 0.31
C ALA A 119 -4.82 20.21 0.54
N ARG A 120 -5.60 20.90 -0.28
CA ARG A 120 -7.05 20.76 -0.24
C ARG A 120 -7.49 19.38 -0.71
N PHE A 121 -8.51 18.82 -0.08
CA PHE A 121 -9.05 17.49 -0.39
C PHE A 121 -9.35 17.28 -1.88
N LYS A 122 -9.96 18.29 -2.51
CA LYS A 122 -10.21 18.26 -3.95
C LYS A 122 -8.93 18.13 -4.78
N THR A 123 -7.85 18.81 -4.38
CA THR A 123 -6.55 18.73 -5.05
C THR A 123 -5.95 17.35 -4.91
N ILE A 124 -5.99 16.79 -3.70
CA ILE A 124 -5.51 15.43 -3.41
C ILE A 124 -6.25 14.41 -4.29
N ARG A 125 -7.59 14.52 -4.39
CA ARG A 125 -8.39 13.67 -5.26
C ARG A 125 -7.93 13.73 -6.72
N PHE A 126 -7.65 14.91 -7.26
CA PHE A 126 -7.14 15.05 -8.63
C PHE A 126 -5.75 14.43 -8.79
N LYS A 127 -4.87 14.55 -7.79
CA LYS A 127 -3.56 13.91 -7.79
C LYS A 127 -3.66 12.39 -7.82
N LEU A 128 -4.57 11.80 -7.04
CA LEU A 128 -4.82 10.36 -7.06
C LEU A 128 -5.37 9.90 -8.42
N ILE A 129 -6.33 10.61 -9.00
CA ILE A 129 -6.88 10.31 -10.34
C ILE A 129 -5.79 10.38 -11.41
N ASP A 130 -4.94 11.40 -11.37
CA ASP A 130 -3.82 11.55 -12.29
C ASP A 130 -2.79 10.44 -12.13
N CYS A 131 -2.46 10.08 -10.89
CA CYS A 131 -1.59 8.96 -10.57
C CYS A 131 -2.12 7.64 -11.15
N CYS A 132 -3.41 7.32 -10.94
CA CYS A 132 -4.05 6.14 -11.53
C CYS A 132 -3.91 6.12 -13.06
N LYS A 133 -4.10 7.27 -13.73
CA LYS A 133 -3.98 7.36 -15.18
C LYS A 133 -2.55 7.18 -15.66
N ARG A 134 -1.59 7.86 -15.03
CA ARG A 134 -0.16 7.79 -15.41
C ARG A 134 0.40 6.39 -15.29
N HIS A 135 0.00 5.66 -14.27
CA HIS A 135 0.47 4.31 -13.98
C HIS A 135 -0.45 3.21 -14.50
N ASN A 136 -1.58 3.56 -15.16
CA ASN A 136 -2.61 2.62 -15.61
C ASN A 136 -3.10 1.70 -14.50
N VAL A 137 -3.32 2.26 -13.31
CA VAL A 137 -3.81 1.52 -12.13
C VAL A 137 -5.28 1.18 -12.30
N GLN A 138 -5.61 -0.10 -12.11
CA GLN A 138 -6.98 -0.60 -12.17
C GLN A 138 -7.51 -1.01 -10.80
N VAL A 139 -6.64 -1.10 -9.80
CA VAL A 139 -6.97 -1.54 -8.44
C VAL A 139 -6.37 -0.60 -7.42
N ILE A 140 -7.19 -0.13 -6.48
CA ILE A 140 -6.77 0.54 -5.24
C ILE A 140 -7.09 -0.39 -4.09
N MET A 141 -6.18 -0.56 -3.16
CA MET A 141 -6.35 -1.43 -2.00
C MET A 141 -5.98 -0.74 -0.70
N ALA A 142 -6.54 -1.24 0.40
CA ALA A 142 -6.22 -0.83 1.76
C ALA A 142 -6.41 -2.02 2.71
N HIS A 143 -5.89 -1.95 3.93
CA HIS A 143 -6.12 -2.96 4.95
C HIS A 143 -7.39 -2.65 5.74
N ASN A 144 -8.45 -3.45 5.57
CA ASN A 144 -9.83 -3.13 5.95
C ASN A 144 -10.41 -1.99 5.09
N ALA A 145 -10.23 -2.09 3.79
CA ALA A 145 -10.52 -1.08 2.77
C ALA A 145 -11.94 -0.46 2.83
N ARG A 146 -12.88 -1.12 3.52
CA ARG A 146 -14.21 -0.55 3.75
C ARG A 146 -14.14 0.73 4.59
N PHE A 147 -13.23 0.78 5.55
CA PHE A 147 -13.04 1.96 6.41
C PHE A 147 -12.53 3.13 5.58
N ASP A 148 -11.46 2.97 4.80
CA ASP A 148 -10.88 4.03 3.96
C ASP A 148 -11.86 4.52 2.91
N TYR A 149 -12.55 3.60 2.25
CA TYR A 149 -13.60 3.94 1.30
C TYR A 149 -14.71 4.78 1.92
N LEU A 150 -15.16 4.44 3.13
CA LEU A 150 -16.21 5.18 3.83
C LEU A 150 -15.71 6.53 4.32
N SER A 151 -14.53 6.59 4.94
CA SER A 151 -13.95 7.84 5.47
C SER A 151 -13.72 8.86 4.37
N LEU A 152 -13.13 8.46 3.25
CA LEU A 152 -12.95 9.30 2.07
C LEU A 152 -14.27 9.76 1.46
N SER A 153 -15.29 8.89 1.40
CA SER A 153 -16.61 9.23 0.87
C SER A 153 -17.38 10.14 1.82
N THR A 154 -17.24 9.97 3.13
CA THR A 154 -17.82 10.84 4.16
C THR A 154 -17.20 12.23 4.08
N THR A 155 -15.87 12.30 4.02
CA THR A 155 -15.14 13.57 3.86
C THR A 155 -15.54 14.29 2.58
N GLN A 156 -15.72 13.57 1.46
CA GLN A 156 -16.22 14.14 0.21
C GLN A 156 -17.61 14.77 0.37
N ARG A 157 -18.49 14.15 1.12
CA ARG A 157 -19.85 14.67 1.39
C ARG A 157 -19.84 15.83 2.39
N TYR A 158 -18.95 15.76 3.37
CA TYR A 158 -18.78 16.81 4.37
C TYR A 158 -18.25 18.10 3.73
N LEU A 159 -17.23 18.00 2.90
CA LEU A 159 -16.55 19.17 2.33
C LEU A 159 -17.22 19.72 1.06
N THR A 160 -18.14 18.98 0.43
CA THR A 160 -18.70 19.40 -0.86
C THR A 160 -20.20 19.10 -1.00
N ASN A 161 -20.92 20.04 -1.64
CA ASN A 161 -22.31 19.82 -2.09
C ASN A 161 -22.35 19.15 -3.49
N SER A 162 -21.24 18.61 -3.98
CA SER A 162 -21.18 17.97 -5.28
C SER A 162 -22.06 16.73 -5.33
N LYS A 163 -22.69 16.48 -6.49
CA LYS A 163 -23.37 15.21 -6.76
C LYS A 163 -22.40 14.01 -6.81
N TYR A 164 -21.11 14.24 -7.00
CA TYR A 164 -20.06 13.22 -6.91
C TYR A 164 -19.77 12.93 -5.44
N ARG A 165 -20.29 11.81 -4.96
CA ARG A 165 -20.29 11.40 -3.55
C ARG A 165 -19.07 10.56 -3.15
N TYR A 166 -18.23 10.19 -4.12
CA TYR A 166 -17.12 9.26 -3.92
C TYR A 166 -15.79 9.93 -4.25
N PHE A 167 -14.80 9.66 -3.41
CA PHE A 167 -13.45 10.18 -3.61
C PHE A 167 -12.68 9.38 -4.65
N LEU A 168 -12.75 8.05 -4.57
CA LEU A 168 -12.00 7.16 -5.45
C LEU A 168 -12.47 7.27 -6.91
N PRO A 169 -11.57 7.04 -7.90
CA PRO A 169 -11.90 7.13 -9.31
C PRO A 169 -12.96 6.10 -9.72
N TYR A 170 -13.85 6.49 -10.62
CA TYR A 170 -14.80 5.57 -11.22
C TYR A 170 -14.08 4.54 -12.11
N GLY A 171 -14.50 3.27 -12.02
CA GLY A 171 -13.96 2.17 -12.84
C GLY A 171 -12.70 1.51 -12.28
N VAL A 172 -12.20 1.99 -11.14
CA VAL A 172 -11.11 1.31 -10.41
C VAL A 172 -11.74 0.32 -9.43
N GLU A 173 -11.22 -0.91 -9.39
CA GLU A 173 -11.62 -1.91 -8.40
C GLU A 173 -11.04 -1.55 -7.03
N ILE A 174 -11.75 -1.91 -5.97
CA ILE A 174 -11.28 -1.74 -4.60
C ILE A 174 -11.08 -3.11 -3.98
N TRP A 175 -9.85 -3.35 -3.51
CA TRP A 175 -9.48 -4.58 -2.85
C TRP A 175 -9.21 -4.35 -1.37
N ASP A 176 -9.42 -5.40 -0.58
CA ASP A 176 -9.21 -5.42 0.87
C ASP A 176 -8.12 -6.43 1.21
N THR A 177 -6.94 -5.93 1.59
CA THR A 177 -5.80 -6.78 1.96
C THR A 177 -6.07 -7.58 3.24
N LEU A 178 -6.98 -7.12 4.13
CA LEU A 178 -7.44 -7.91 5.27
C LEU A 178 -8.20 -9.18 4.83
N LYS A 179 -9.06 -9.07 3.77
CA LYS A 179 -9.73 -10.25 3.20
C LYS A 179 -8.73 -11.21 2.57
N MET A 180 -7.71 -10.67 1.88
CA MET A 180 -6.63 -11.47 1.29
C MET A 180 -5.82 -12.17 2.38
N ALA A 181 -5.41 -11.44 3.42
CA ALA A 181 -4.64 -11.98 4.53
C ALA A 181 -5.40 -13.11 5.27
N ARG A 182 -6.70 -12.95 5.50
CA ARG A 182 -7.53 -13.99 6.10
C ARG A 182 -7.56 -15.29 5.30
N LYS A 183 -7.34 -15.24 3.99
CA LYS A 183 -7.21 -16.44 3.14
C LYS A 183 -5.76 -16.95 3.11
N ALA A 184 -4.79 -16.04 2.99
CA ALA A 184 -3.37 -16.37 2.82
C ALA A 184 -2.74 -16.99 4.07
N PHE A 185 -3.15 -16.54 5.28
CA PHE A 185 -2.56 -16.93 6.56
C PHE A 185 -3.41 -17.97 7.32
N GLN A 186 -4.05 -18.89 6.59
CA GLN A 186 -4.65 -20.11 7.15
C GLN A 186 -3.60 -21.23 7.22
N CYS A 187 -2.57 -21.04 8.06
CA CYS A 187 -1.44 -21.95 8.20
C CYS A 187 -1.03 -22.09 9.66
N GLU A 188 -0.45 -23.25 9.99
CA GLU A 188 -0.02 -23.61 11.35
C GLU A 188 0.98 -22.62 11.94
N ASP A 189 1.90 -22.10 11.12
CA ASP A 189 2.91 -21.14 11.57
C ASP A 189 2.28 -19.84 12.09
N TYR A 190 1.29 -19.29 11.35
CA TYR A 190 0.58 -18.09 11.79
C TYR A 190 -0.33 -18.37 12.97
N ASP A 191 -0.91 -19.57 13.04
CA ASP A 191 -1.73 -20.00 14.17
C ASP A 191 -0.88 -20.03 15.45
N SER A 192 0.26 -20.74 15.42
CA SER A 192 1.21 -20.82 16.53
C SER A 192 1.67 -19.44 16.98
N PHE A 193 2.10 -18.58 16.01
CA PHE A 193 2.50 -17.22 16.29
C PHE A 193 1.42 -16.41 17.03
N CYS A 194 0.17 -16.48 16.56
CA CYS A 194 -0.93 -15.74 17.19
C CYS A 194 -1.24 -16.24 18.60
N TYR A 195 -1.24 -17.57 18.82
CA TYR A 195 -1.54 -18.13 20.14
C TYR A 195 -0.41 -17.91 21.13
N GLU A 196 0.84 -18.08 20.73
CA GLU A 196 2.02 -17.89 21.58
C GLU A 196 2.17 -16.44 22.06
N ASN A 197 1.83 -15.45 21.19
CA ASN A 197 1.93 -14.03 21.51
C ASN A 197 0.62 -13.39 21.99
N GLY A 198 -0.46 -14.17 22.14
CA GLY A 198 -1.73 -13.65 22.61
C GLY A 198 -2.49 -12.78 21.61
N TYR A 199 -2.15 -12.86 20.31
CA TYR A 199 -2.80 -12.10 19.24
C TYR A 199 -4.13 -12.71 18.81
N VAL A 200 -4.98 -12.93 19.81
CA VAL A 200 -6.32 -13.49 19.65
C VAL A 200 -7.39 -12.59 20.25
N THR A 201 -8.60 -12.70 19.74
CA THR A 201 -9.77 -12.02 20.31
C THR A 201 -10.23 -12.71 21.58
N LYS A 202 -11.13 -12.08 22.35
CA LYS A 202 -11.78 -12.71 23.53
C LYS A 202 -12.50 -14.03 23.20
N ARG A 203 -12.84 -14.26 21.91
CA ARG A 203 -13.48 -15.49 21.42
C ARG A 203 -12.47 -16.51 20.90
N GLY A 204 -11.17 -16.29 21.05
CA GLY A 204 -10.10 -17.16 20.57
C GLY A 204 -9.83 -17.08 19.06
N CYS A 205 -10.40 -16.11 18.33
CA CYS A 205 -10.12 -15.96 16.91
C CYS A 205 -8.82 -15.17 16.71
N LYS A 206 -7.97 -15.60 15.76
CA LYS A 206 -6.75 -14.90 15.37
C LYS A 206 -7.05 -13.47 14.91
N ARG A 207 -6.16 -12.55 15.22
CA ARG A 207 -6.21 -11.18 14.73
C ARG A 207 -5.41 -11.08 13.41
N PHE A 208 -5.84 -10.17 12.56
CA PHE A 208 -5.24 -9.91 11.25
C PHE A 208 -5.06 -8.39 11.04
N THR A 209 -4.69 -7.64 12.08
CA THR A 209 -4.31 -6.23 11.92
C THR A 209 -3.01 -6.13 11.13
N ALA A 210 -2.77 -5.00 10.45
CA ALA A 210 -1.56 -4.80 9.67
C ALA A 210 -0.31 -4.96 10.54
N GLU A 211 -0.31 -4.38 11.75
CA GLU A 211 0.77 -4.52 12.72
C GLU A 211 1.11 -5.98 13.05
N ILE A 212 0.09 -6.81 13.40
CA ILE A 212 0.33 -8.21 13.78
C ILE A 212 0.83 -9.04 12.59
N LEU A 213 0.26 -8.81 11.41
CA LEU A 213 0.73 -9.45 10.18
C LEU A 213 2.17 -9.07 9.88
N TYR A 214 2.51 -7.79 10.00
CA TYR A 214 3.88 -7.32 9.75
C TYR A 214 4.88 -7.86 10.77
N ARG A 215 4.54 -7.96 12.05
CA ARG A 215 5.35 -8.65 13.08
C ARG A 215 5.66 -10.09 12.66
N PHE A 216 4.64 -10.81 12.20
CA PHE A 216 4.83 -12.18 11.70
C PHE A 216 5.74 -12.25 10.48
N LEU A 217 5.60 -11.32 9.52
CA LEU A 217 6.37 -11.32 8.28
C LEU A 217 7.82 -10.90 8.48
N SER A 218 8.06 -9.90 9.33
CA SER A 218 9.38 -9.36 9.61
C SER A 218 10.16 -10.17 10.65
N GLY A 219 9.44 -10.92 11.51
CA GLY A 219 10.01 -11.55 12.70
C GLY A 219 10.32 -10.57 13.84
N ASP A 220 9.91 -9.31 13.71
CA ASP A 220 10.08 -8.28 14.74
C ASP A 220 8.81 -8.17 15.59
N ASN A 221 8.81 -8.84 16.75
CA ASN A 221 7.68 -8.85 17.68
C ASN A 221 7.48 -7.51 18.41
N GLU A 222 8.50 -6.65 18.43
CA GLU A 222 8.44 -5.34 19.09
C GLU A 222 7.98 -4.22 18.14
N PHE A 223 7.81 -4.53 16.85
CA PHE A 223 7.34 -3.55 15.88
C PHE A 223 6.01 -2.92 16.33
N VAL A 224 5.92 -1.60 16.21
CA VAL A 224 4.71 -0.82 16.48
C VAL A 224 4.37 -0.02 15.23
N GLU A 225 3.13 -0.12 14.79
CA GLU A 225 2.61 0.64 13.65
C GLU A 225 2.64 2.14 13.94
N SER A 226 3.05 2.93 12.95
CA SER A 226 3.21 4.37 13.16
C SER A 226 1.88 5.13 13.19
N HIS A 227 0.82 4.54 12.67
CA HIS A 227 -0.50 5.18 12.50
C HIS A 227 -0.38 6.53 11.78
N THR A 228 0.24 6.48 10.61
CA THR A 228 0.41 7.61 9.70
C THR A 228 0.34 7.09 8.27
N GLY A 229 -0.46 7.75 7.43
CA GLY A 229 -0.93 7.19 6.17
C GLY A 229 0.14 6.57 5.26
N LEU A 230 1.26 7.25 4.97
CA LEU A 230 2.25 6.69 4.04
C LEU A 230 3.08 5.57 4.68
N GLU A 231 3.42 5.68 5.94
CA GLU A 231 4.20 4.68 6.67
C GLU A 231 3.42 3.35 6.76
N ASP A 232 2.12 3.43 7.03
CA ASP A 232 1.27 2.26 7.13
C ASP A 232 1.01 1.63 5.75
N VAL A 233 0.94 2.43 4.69
CA VAL A 233 0.94 1.93 3.30
C VAL A 233 2.14 1.03 2.99
N MET A 234 3.34 1.35 3.52
CA MET A 234 4.54 0.54 3.28
C MET A 234 4.47 -0.83 3.98
N ILE A 235 3.78 -0.91 5.10
CA ILE A 235 3.51 -2.16 5.82
C ILE A 235 2.46 -2.98 5.07
N GLU A 236 1.37 -2.35 4.66
CA GLU A 236 0.28 -2.99 3.91
C GLU A 236 0.74 -3.53 2.55
N LYS A 237 1.68 -2.85 1.90
CA LYS A 237 2.36 -3.31 0.69
C LYS A 237 3.02 -4.69 0.92
N GLU A 238 3.76 -4.88 2.01
CA GLU A 238 4.40 -6.16 2.30
C GLU A 238 3.35 -7.26 2.52
N ILE A 239 2.25 -6.95 3.20
CA ILE A 239 1.14 -7.88 3.42
C ILE A 239 0.52 -8.30 2.08
N PHE A 240 0.25 -7.35 1.17
CA PHE A 240 -0.25 -7.63 -0.17
C PHE A 240 0.68 -8.55 -0.95
N CYS A 241 1.97 -8.21 -1.02
CA CYS A 241 2.96 -9.00 -1.74
C CYS A 241 3.05 -10.44 -1.21
N GLU A 242 2.96 -10.62 0.10
CA GLU A 242 2.98 -11.96 0.69
C GLU A 242 1.68 -12.72 0.38
N CYS A 243 0.52 -12.06 0.37
CA CYS A 243 -0.74 -12.67 -0.05
C CYS A 243 -0.65 -13.19 -1.50
N VAL A 244 -0.09 -12.39 -2.41
CA VAL A 244 0.12 -12.78 -3.81
C VAL A 244 1.09 -13.96 -3.92
N LYS A 245 2.21 -13.97 -3.20
CA LYS A 245 3.16 -15.08 -3.14
C LYS A 245 2.50 -16.38 -2.66
N ARG A 246 1.51 -16.29 -1.78
CA ARG A 246 0.71 -17.42 -1.28
C ARG A 246 -0.45 -17.80 -2.19
N GLY A 247 -0.54 -17.20 -3.39
CA GLY A 247 -1.53 -17.56 -4.43
C GLY A 247 -2.91 -16.91 -4.26
N ILE A 248 -3.02 -15.83 -3.47
CA ILE A 248 -4.25 -15.05 -3.37
C ILE A 248 -4.26 -13.98 -4.47
N GLU A 249 -5.09 -14.17 -5.48
CA GLU A 249 -5.11 -13.33 -6.69
C GLU A 249 -6.04 -12.11 -6.60
N SER A 250 -6.96 -12.07 -5.63
CA SER A 250 -7.97 -11.02 -5.52
C SER A 250 -8.48 -10.86 -4.10
N GLY A 251 -8.79 -9.62 -3.73
CA GLY A 251 -9.41 -9.23 -2.48
C GLY A 251 -10.56 -8.25 -2.66
N LYS A 252 -11.37 -8.40 -3.72
CA LYS A 252 -12.45 -7.46 -4.04
C LYS A 252 -13.33 -7.15 -2.83
N LEU A 253 -13.56 -5.85 -2.61
CA LEU A 253 -14.30 -5.39 -1.43
C LEU A 253 -15.78 -5.82 -1.49
N TRP A 254 -16.37 -5.82 -2.69
CA TRP A 254 -17.77 -6.16 -2.95
C TRP A 254 -17.92 -7.48 -3.73
N GLU A 255 -17.47 -8.56 -3.12
CA GLU A 255 -17.79 -9.94 -3.54
C GLU A 255 -18.60 -10.64 -2.47
#